data_5085e6e9246e63dfb06180602461f62f
#
_entry.id   5085e6e9246e63dfb06180602461f62f
#
_cell.length_a   1.000
_cell.length_b   1.000
_cell.length_c   1.000
_cell.angle_alpha   90.00
_cell.angle_beta   90.00
_cell.angle_gamma   90.00
#
_symmetry.space_group_name_H-M   'P 1'
#
loop_
_entity.id
_entity.type
_entity.pdbx_description
1 polymer ?
#
loop_
_entity_poly.entity_id
_entity_poly.type
_entity_poly.pdbx_seq_one_letter_code
_entity_poly.pdbx_strand_id
1 'polypeptide(L)'
;MKEAYNLLDGRSVNKDLKNKENIAYNAWVKLDFGNKDTHGNAKLLQYHQNYGYDLNQELARLPIFPMPAEDLKELVASLEKGNVQETNIQGVENRQSVYVAANPQFKTLDLFDKDMKPLTKEDKQSLFKAGEYQKAEAYEKDQHPGTEPQKEKVAAESVTEKVNQQETKSPKEAKKESTSQEKAVDKKQG
;
A
#
# COMPACT_ATOMS: atom_id res chain seq x y z
N MET A 1 -2.03 16.38 -7.89
CA MET A 1 -0.58 16.49 -8.25
C MET A 1 0.36 16.19 -7.08
N LYS A 2 0.15 16.71 -5.86
CA LYS A 2 1.07 16.47 -4.71
C LYS A 2 1.27 15.00 -4.34
N GLU A 3 0.21 14.19 -4.32
CA GLU A 3 0.29 12.76 -3.98
C GLU A 3 1.15 11.96 -4.95
N ALA A 4 1.03 12.23 -6.28
CA ALA A 4 1.87 11.58 -7.27
C ALA A 4 3.35 11.93 -7.08
N TYR A 5 3.64 13.18 -6.73
CA TYR A 5 4.99 13.63 -6.39
C TYR A 5 5.51 12.88 -5.15
N ASN A 6 4.69 12.76 -4.10
CA ASN A 6 5.03 12.05 -2.87
C ASN A 6 5.34 10.55 -3.14
N LEU A 7 4.56 9.91 -4.02
CA LEU A 7 4.83 8.54 -4.46
C LEU A 7 6.16 8.41 -5.22
N LEU A 8 6.44 9.35 -6.12
CA LEU A 8 7.70 9.38 -6.87
C LEU A 8 8.91 9.65 -5.99
N ASP A 9 8.69 10.37 -4.88
CA ASP A 9 9.70 10.61 -3.85
C ASP A 9 9.86 9.42 -2.85
N GLY A 10 9.18 8.29 -3.14
CA GLY A 10 9.25 7.07 -2.36
C GLY A 10 8.43 7.08 -1.08
N ARG A 11 7.55 8.08 -0.89
CA ARG A 11 6.67 8.17 0.27
C ARG A 11 5.38 7.38 0.07
N SER A 12 4.71 7.04 1.16
CA SER A 12 3.43 6.33 1.14
C SER A 12 2.26 7.30 1.11
N VAL A 13 1.20 6.94 0.38
CA VAL A 13 -0.04 7.73 0.26
C VAL A 13 -1.22 6.83 0.57
N ASN A 14 -2.16 7.30 1.38
CA ASN A 14 -3.43 6.61 1.62
C ASN A 14 -4.42 6.90 0.48
N LYS A 15 -5.05 5.87 -0.06
CA LYS A 15 -5.96 5.97 -1.21
C LYS A 15 -7.17 5.07 -1.09
N ASP A 16 -8.29 5.62 -1.51
CA ASP A 16 -9.46 4.81 -1.83
C ASP A 16 -9.32 4.28 -3.25
N LEU A 17 -9.30 2.98 -3.35
CA LEU A 17 -9.08 2.23 -4.58
C LEU A 17 -10.31 1.37 -4.89
N LYS A 18 -10.36 0.83 -6.10
CA LYS A 18 -11.38 -0.13 -6.51
C LYS A 18 -10.71 -1.39 -7.05
N ASN A 19 -11.21 -2.54 -6.65
CA ASN A 19 -10.78 -3.82 -7.18
C ASN A 19 -11.39 -4.09 -8.58
N LYS A 20 -11.06 -5.22 -9.17
CA LYS A 20 -11.59 -5.64 -10.49
C LYS A 20 -13.12 -5.79 -10.53
N GLU A 21 -13.74 -6.02 -9.38
CA GLU A 21 -15.19 -6.15 -9.21
C GLU A 21 -15.86 -4.79 -8.91
N ASN A 22 -15.11 -3.68 -9.04
CA ASN A 22 -15.54 -2.31 -8.73
C ASN A 22 -15.90 -2.08 -7.25
N ILE A 23 -15.44 -2.96 -6.35
CA ILE A 23 -15.62 -2.82 -4.91
C ILE A 23 -14.57 -1.85 -4.38
N ALA A 24 -15.02 -0.83 -3.66
CA ALA A 24 -14.13 0.17 -3.04
C ALA A 24 -13.39 -0.44 -1.84
N TYR A 25 -12.13 -0.10 -1.69
CA TYR A 25 -11.31 -0.42 -0.53
C TYR A 25 -10.29 0.68 -0.29
N ASN A 26 -9.82 0.82 0.94
CA ASN A 26 -8.76 1.75 1.30
C ASN A 26 -7.44 1.00 1.47
N ALA A 27 -6.35 1.60 0.99
CA ALA A 27 -5.01 1.09 1.19
C ALA A 27 -3.98 2.22 1.18
N TRP A 28 -2.90 2.02 1.91
CA TRP A 28 -1.69 2.78 1.71
C TRP A 28 -0.94 2.23 0.51
N VAL A 29 -0.48 3.11 -0.37
CA VAL A 29 0.27 2.76 -1.57
C VAL A 29 1.67 3.37 -1.53
N LYS A 30 2.65 2.64 -2.04
CA LYS A 30 4.05 3.08 -2.14
C LYS A 30 4.67 2.51 -3.41
N LEU A 31 5.56 3.23 -4.06
CA LEU A 31 6.35 2.70 -5.18
C LEU A 31 7.58 1.95 -4.67
N ASP A 32 7.79 0.75 -5.16
CA ASP A 32 9.01 -0.04 -4.92
C ASP A 32 9.98 0.15 -6.09
N PHE A 33 10.90 1.09 -5.93
CA PHE A 33 11.93 1.36 -6.95
C PHE A 33 12.98 0.27 -7.05
N GLY A 34 13.11 -0.58 -6.02
CA GLY A 34 14.03 -1.72 -6.02
C GLY A 34 13.54 -2.90 -6.85
N ASN A 35 12.24 -3.00 -7.08
CA ASN A 35 11.63 -4.05 -7.90
C ASN A 35 10.86 -3.43 -9.06
N LYS A 36 11.36 -3.67 -10.26
CA LYS A 36 10.72 -3.21 -11.50
C LYS A 36 9.96 -4.36 -12.15
N ASP A 37 8.92 -4.01 -12.90
CA ASP A 37 8.21 -4.94 -13.77
C ASP A 37 9.03 -5.22 -15.04
N THR A 38 8.51 -6.07 -15.94
CA THR A 38 9.13 -6.42 -17.21
C THR A 38 9.28 -5.23 -18.16
N HIS A 39 8.56 -4.14 -17.92
CA HIS A 39 8.60 -2.90 -18.69
C HIS A 39 9.49 -1.82 -18.04
N GLY A 40 10.11 -2.12 -16.90
CA GLY A 40 10.97 -1.19 -16.19
C GLY A 40 10.24 -0.23 -15.24
N ASN A 41 8.92 -0.40 -15.04
CA ASN A 41 8.15 0.43 -14.10
C ASN A 41 8.34 -0.05 -12.66
N ALA A 42 8.36 0.88 -11.71
CA ALA A 42 8.35 0.55 -10.29
C ALA A 42 7.05 -0.15 -9.92
N LYS A 43 7.14 -1.22 -9.11
CA LYS A 43 5.96 -1.93 -8.62
C LYS A 43 5.24 -1.09 -7.58
N LEU A 44 3.90 -1.14 -7.61
CA LEU A 44 3.06 -0.53 -6.58
C LEU A 44 2.85 -1.51 -5.44
N LEU A 45 3.36 -1.17 -4.26
CA LEU A 45 3.06 -1.88 -3.01
C LEU A 45 1.76 -1.34 -2.43
N GLN A 46 0.96 -2.22 -1.84
CA GLN A 46 -0.30 -1.85 -1.18
C GLN A 46 -0.35 -2.47 0.21
N TYR A 47 -0.69 -1.65 1.19
CA TYR A 47 -0.89 -2.06 2.59
C TYR A 47 -2.35 -1.81 2.93
N HIS A 48 -3.14 -2.88 2.88
CA HIS A 48 -4.58 -2.85 3.15
C HIS A 48 -4.86 -2.63 4.64
N GLN A 49 -6.10 -2.31 4.98
CA GLN A 49 -6.54 -2.12 6.37
C GLN A 49 -6.17 -3.31 7.28
N ASN A 50 -6.25 -4.54 6.76
CA ASN A 50 -5.90 -5.75 7.50
C ASN A 50 -4.39 -5.90 7.78
N TYR A 51 -3.56 -5.08 7.16
CA TYR A 51 -2.12 -5.05 7.45
C TYR A 51 -1.81 -4.58 8.86
N GLY A 52 -2.75 -3.86 9.49
CA GLY A 52 -2.66 -3.43 10.88
C GLY A 52 -1.79 -2.18 11.08
N TYR A 53 -1.71 -1.29 10.10
CA TYR A 53 -1.16 0.05 10.27
C TYR A 53 -2.27 1.05 10.57
N ASP A 54 -2.14 1.75 11.67
CA ASP A 54 -3.07 2.82 12.10
C ASP A 54 -2.27 4.10 12.37
N LEU A 55 -2.41 5.09 11.49
CA LEU A 55 -1.70 6.37 11.58
C LEU A 55 -2.03 7.11 12.88
N ASN A 56 -3.28 7.07 13.33
CA ASN A 56 -3.68 7.76 14.56
C ASN A 56 -3.04 7.12 15.79
N GLN A 57 -2.95 5.79 15.81
CA GLN A 57 -2.25 5.07 16.88
C GLN A 57 -0.76 5.43 16.90
N GLU A 58 -0.12 5.49 15.74
CA GLU A 58 1.30 5.83 15.65
C GLU A 58 1.57 7.27 16.13
N LEU A 59 0.71 8.21 15.74
CA LEU A 59 0.80 9.59 16.22
C LEU A 59 0.58 9.69 17.74
N ALA A 60 -0.35 8.91 18.30
CA ALA A 60 -0.62 8.90 19.74
C ALA A 60 0.55 8.33 20.57
N ARG A 61 1.47 7.60 19.96
CA ARG A 61 2.70 7.09 20.63
C ARG A 61 3.79 8.13 20.73
N LEU A 62 3.80 9.11 19.83
CA LEU A 62 4.74 10.20 19.93
C LEU A 62 4.31 11.15 21.04
N PRO A 63 5.24 11.68 21.82
CA PRO A 63 4.96 12.70 22.83
C PRO A 63 4.72 14.05 22.15
N ILE A 64 3.72 14.12 21.27
CA ILE A 64 3.35 15.34 20.55
C ILE A 64 2.82 16.35 21.56
N PHE A 65 3.26 17.58 21.41
CA PHE A 65 2.72 18.69 22.21
C PHE A 65 1.22 18.82 21.98
N PRO A 66 0.42 19.05 23.02
CA PRO A 66 -1.02 19.26 22.89
C PRO A 66 -1.32 20.31 21.80
N MET A 67 -2.18 19.94 20.86
CA MET A 67 -2.67 20.79 19.80
C MET A 67 -4.19 20.73 19.71
N PRO A 68 -4.85 21.73 19.12
CA PRO A 68 -6.28 21.68 18.85
C PRO A 68 -6.66 20.44 18.03
N ALA A 69 -7.85 19.91 18.24
CA ALA A 69 -8.32 18.73 17.53
C ALA A 69 -8.39 18.96 16.00
N GLU A 70 -8.62 20.18 15.57
CA GLU A 70 -8.65 20.56 14.15
C GLU A 70 -7.25 20.45 13.52
N ASP A 71 -6.24 20.99 14.21
CA ASP A 71 -4.84 20.92 13.76
C ASP A 71 -4.36 19.45 13.68
N LEU A 72 -4.80 18.59 14.62
CA LEU A 72 -4.51 17.16 14.56
C LEU A 72 -5.15 16.50 13.33
N LYS A 73 -6.39 16.85 13.00
CA LYS A 73 -7.05 16.33 11.78
C LYS A 73 -6.34 16.80 10.51
N GLU A 74 -5.91 18.06 10.47
CA GLU A 74 -5.13 18.57 9.33
C GLU A 74 -3.79 17.87 9.19
N LEU A 75 -3.10 17.60 10.32
CA LEU A 75 -1.88 16.82 10.36
C LEU A 75 -2.11 15.41 9.77
N VAL A 76 -3.11 14.69 10.27
CA VAL A 76 -3.47 13.36 9.78
C VAL A 76 -3.79 13.39 8.28
N ALA A 77 -4.67 14.28 7.85
CA ALA A 77 -5.06 14.41 6.44
C ALA A 77 -3.88 14.76 5.53
N SER A 78 -2.89 15.48 6.05
CA SER A 78 -1.68 15.80 5.30
C SER A 78 -0.72 14.61 5.20
N LEU A 79 -0.54 13.86 6.29
CA LEU A 79 0.26 12.63 6.30
C LEU A 79 -0.34 11.55 5.41
N GLU A 80 -1.66 11.42 5.35
CA GLU A 80 -2.37 10.52 4.44
C GLU A 80 -2.08 10.82 2.97
N LYS A 81 -1.86 12.08 2.61
CA LYS A 81 -1.44 12.50 1.26
C LYS A 81 0.05 12.24 0.99
N GLY A 82 0.78 11.67 1.96
CA GLY A 82 2.21 11.38 1.88
C GLY A 82 3.09 12.62 2.11
N ASN A 83 2.55 13.70 2.65
CA ASN A 83 3.37 14.86 2.97
C ASN A 83 4.21 14.58 4.21
N VAL A 84 5.39 15.21 4.27
CA VAL A 84 6.15 15.35 5.50
C VAL A 84 5.63 16.58 6.23
N GLN A 85 5.37 16.45 7.53
CA GLN A 85 4.78 17.51 8.34
C GLN A 85 5.65 17.82 9.54
N GLU A 86 5.82 19.11 9.81
CA GLU A 86 6.45 19.58 11.03
C GLU A 86 5.49 19.38 12.21
N THR A 87 5.99 18.83 13.31
CA THR A 87 5.26 18.75 14.57
C THR A 87 6.20 19.01 15.73
N ASN A 88 5.64 19.42 16.87
CA ASN A 88 6.40 19.64 18.08
C ASN A 88 6.21 18.49 19.04
N ILE A 89 7.31 17.96 19.54
CA ILE A 89 7.33 16.90 20.54
C ILE A 89 7.91 17.40 21.87
N GLN A 90 7.54 16.73 22.95
CA GLN A 90 8.13 16.94 24.26
C GLN A 90 9.46 16.21 24.30
N GLY A 91 10.55 16.92 24.07
CA GLY A 91 11.91 16.39 24.24
C GLY A 91 12.33 16.27 25.70
N VAL A 92 13.54 15.75 25.91
CA VAL A 92 14.13 15.55 27.25
C VAL A 92 14.22 16.86 28.03
N GLU A 93 14.71 17.91 27.39
CA GLU A 93 14.95 19.21 28.05
C GLU A 93 13.89 20.23 27.67
N ASN A 94 13.45 20.26 26.41
CA ASN A 94 12.57 21.29 25.88
C ASN A 94 11.67 20.74 24.77
N ARG A 95 10.71 21.59 24.38
CA ARG A 95 9.91 21.40 23.16
C ARG A 95 10.84 21.39 21.95
N GLN A 96 10.74 20.36 21.13
CA GLN A 96 11.55 20.20 19.92
C GLN A 96 10.66 20.03 18.70
N SER A 97 11.09 20.64 17.59
CA SER A 97 10.44 20.48 16.30
C SER A 97 11.04 19.28 15.56
N VAL A 98 10.21 18.40 15.08
CA VAL A 98 10.58 17.26 14.23
C VAL A 98 9.66 17.20 13.02
N TYR A 99 10.13 16.60 11.95
CA TYR A 99 9.33 16.33 10.77
C TYR A 99 8.92 14.87 10.77
N VAL A 100 7.66 14.60 10.45
CA VAL A 100 7.07 13.25 10.46
C VAL A 100 6.48 12.89 9.12
N ALA A 101 6.60 11.62 8.73
CA ALA A 101 5.93 11.04 7.57
C ALA A 101 5.36 9.67 7.91
N ALA A 102 4.27 9.28 7.24
CA ALA A 102 3.67 7.97 7.42
C ALA A 102 4.53 6.87 6.78
N ASN A 103 4.81 5.81 7.54
CA ASN A 103 5.53 4.63 7.05
C ASN A 103 4.74 3.34 7.34
N PRO A 104 3.71 3.04 6.53
CA PRO A 104 2.90 1.83 6.70
C PRO A 104 3.71 0.55 6.50
N GLN A 105 4.77 0.56 5.70
CA GLN A 105 5.62 -0.60 5.45
C GLN A 105 6.19 -1.19 6.74
N PHE A 106 6.61 -0.32 7.65
CA PHE A 106 7.17 -0.72 8.95
C PHE A 106 6.21 -0.47 10.12
N LYS A 107 4.94 -0.12 9.82
CA LYS A 107 3.89 0.19 10.80
C LYS A 107 4.33 1.25 11.81
N THR A 108 5.00 2.28 11.35
CA THR A 108 5.58 3.36 12.17
C THR A 108 5.50 4.70 11.46
N LEU A 109 6.08 5.72 12.08
CA LEU A 109 6.34 7.02 11.49
C LEU A 109 7.83 7.19 11.23
N ASP A 110 8.18 7.71 10.06
CA ASP A 110 9.52 8.21 9.80
C ASP A 110 9.67 9.57 10.45
N LEU A 111 10.75 9.74 11.20
CA LEU A 111 11.08 10.99 11.86
C LEU A 111 12.35 11.58 11.25
N PHE A 112 12.33 12.89 11.03
CA PHE A 112 13.43 13.62 10.43
C PHE A 112 13.77 14.84 11.28
N ASP A 113 15.02 15.27 11.21
CA ASP A 113 15.49 16.52 11.77
C ASP A 113 15.10 17.73 10.90
N LYS A 114 15.52 18.93 11.31
CA LYS A 114 15.30 20.19 10.57
C LYS A 114 15.94 20.20 9.18
N ASP A 115 16.97 19.39 8.96
CA ASP A 115 17.70 19.27 7.70
C ASP A 115 17.14 18.12 6.84
N MET A 116 15.98 17.57 7.21
CA MET A 116 15.28 16.45 6.55
C MET A 116 16.09 15.17 6.52
N LYS A 117 17.01 14.98 7.48
CA LYS A 117 17.75 13.74 7.66
C LYS A 117 16.95 12.81 8.56
N PRO A 118 16.83 11.51 8.22
CA PRO A 118 16.18 10.54 9.09
C PRO A 118 16.87 10.48 10.45
N LEU A 119 16.06 10.55 11.52
CA LEU A 119 16.59 10.39 12.87
C LEU A 119 17.05 8.95 13.08
N THR A 120 18.29 8.81 13.53
CA THR A 120 18.84 7.51 13.93
C THR A 120 18.22 7.04 15.25
N LYS A 121 18.52 5.81 15.65
CA LYS A 121 18.08 5.28 16.94
C LYS A 121 18.66 6.10 18.10
N GLU A 122 19.92 6.50 17.98
CA GLU A 122 20.61 7.31 18.95
C GLU A 122 20.00 8.71 19.06
N ASP A 123 19.65 9.32 17.91
CA ASP A 123 18.96 10.61 17.88
C ASP A 123 17.60 10.52 18.57
N LYS A 124 16.81 9.48 18.29
CA LYS A 124 15.52 9.25 18.95
C LYS A 124 15.70 9.07 20.46
N GLN A 125 16.70 8.32 20.90
CA GLN A 125 16.99 8.15 22.34
C GLN A 125 17.37 9.46 23.02
N SER A 126 18.09 10.35 22.34
CA SER A 126 18.45 11.65 22.87
C SER A 126 17.29 12.64 22.89
N LEU A 127 16.36 12.51 21.93
CA LEU A 127 15.18 13.38 21.81
C LEU A 127 14.08 13.06 22.80
N PHE A 128 13.80 11.76 23.02
CA PHE A 128 12.70 11.32 23.87
C PHE A 128 13.18 11.03 25.28
N LYS A 129 12.33 11.28 26.29
CA LYS A 129 12.57 10.78 27.63
C LYS A 129 12.71 9.26 27.59
N ALA A 130 13.69 8.72 28.32
CA ALA A 130 14.03 7.29 28.25
C ALA A 130 12.82 6.35 28.41
N GLY A 131 11.82 6.71 29.24
CA GLY A 131 10.61 5.93 29.42
C GLY A 131 9.63 5.99 28.26
N GLU A 132 9.55 7.11 27.55
CA GLU A 132 8.68 7.30 26.39
C GLU A 132 9.26 6.59 25.15
N TYR A 133 10.59 6.66 24.99
CA TYR A 133 11.28 5.94 23.93
C TYR A 133 11.18 4.43 24.10
N GLN A 134 11.42 3.91 25.32
CA GLN A 134 11.28 2.47 25.60
C GLN A 134 9.87 1.96 25.39
N LYS A 135 8.85 2.78 25.66
CA LYS A 135 7.45 2.45 25.39
C LYS A 135 7.16 2.32 23.91
N ALA A 136 7.74 3.18 23.08
CA ALA A 136 7.68 3.11 21.63
C ALA A 136 8.43 1.90 21.08
N GLU A 137 9.68 1.63 21.55
CA GLU A 137 10.47 0.46 21.14
C GLU A 137 9.85 -0.88 21.56
N ALA A 138 9.28 -0.97 22.77
CA ALA A 138 8.61 -2.17 23.25
C ALA A 138 7.42 -2.52 22.36
N TYR A 139 6.73 -1.51 21.86
CA TYR A 139 5.61 -1.69 20.95
C TYR A 139 6.07 -2.12 19.54
N GLU A 140 7.17 -1.55 19.03
CA GLU A 140 7.78 -1.98 17.77
C GLU A 140 8.22 -3.45 17.84
N LYS A 141 8.79 -3.90 18.96
CA LYS A 141 9.21 -5.29 19.19
C LYS A 141 8.04 -6.26 19.34
N ASP A 142 6.95 -5.83 19.95
CA ASP A 142 5.74 -6.66 20.12
C ASP A 142 4.98 -6.85 18.81
N GLN A 143 5.01 -5.83 17.94
CA GLN A 143 4.41 -5.89 16.60
C GLN A 143 5.33 -6.56 15.55
N HIS A 144 6.64 -6.60 15.81
CA HIS A 144 7.65 -7.14 14.90
C HIS A 144 8.68 -8.01 15.65
N PRO A 145 8.32 -9.24 16.08
CA PRO A 145 9.31 -10.16 16.63
C PRO A 145 10.27 -10.61 15.51
N GLY A 146 11.35 -9.85 15.31
CA GLY A 146 12.53 -10.30 14.58
C GLY A 146 12.32 -10.66 13.10
N THR A 147 11.28 -10.20 12.46
CA THR A 147 11.03 -10.50 11.05
C THR A 147 11.56 -9.37 10.18
N GLU A 148 12.59 -9.67 9.40
CA GLU A 148 12.90 -8.87 8.21
C GLU A 148 11.61 -8.58 7.43
N PRO A 149 11.50 -7.42 6.74
CA PRO A 149 10.29 -7.05 6.03
C PRO A 149 9.94 -8.16 5.04
N GLN A 150 9.02 -9.02 5.42
CA GLN A 150 8.42 -9.96 4.48
C GLN A 150 7.74 -9.08 3.42
N LYS A 151 8.30 -9.12 2.22
CA LYS A 151 7.67 -8.62 1.02
C LYS A 151 6.36 -9.39 0.84
N GLU A 152 5.32 -8.98 1.51
CA GLU A 152 4.00 -9.48 1.21
C GLU A 152 3.67 -9.02 -0.20
N LYS A 153 3.95 -9.90 -1.15
CA LYS A 153 3.40 -9.81 -2.49
C LYS A 153 1.90 -9.89 -2.34
N VAL A 154 1.27 -8.74 -2.30
CA VAL A 154 -0.18 -8.69 -2.33
C VAL A 154 -0.62 -9.40 -3.60
N ALA A 155 -1.48 -10.38 -3.40
CA ALA A 155 -2.10 -11.23 -4.39
C ALA A 155 -2.86 -10.43 -5.47
N ALA A 156 -2.12 -9.83 -6.38
CA ALA A 156 -2.62 -9.39 -7.68
C ALA A 156 -2.26 -10.39 -8.79
N GLU A 157 -1.52 -11.47 -8.47
CA GLU A 157 -1.03 -12.43 -9.46
C GLU A 157 -1.76 -13.78 -9.50
N SER A 158 -2.79 -14.02 -8.71
CA SER A 158 -3.39 -15.36 -8.68
C SER A 158 -4.68 -15.52 -9.49
N VAL A 159 -5.01 -14.61 -10.40
CA VAL A 159 -6.23 -14.76 -11.24
C VAL A 159 -5.95 -14.80 -12.75
N THR A 160 -4.71 -14.66 -13.21
CA THR A 160 -4.40 -14.69 -14.65
C THR A 160 -3.87 -16.02 -15.16
N GLU A 161 -3.71 -17.05 -14.34
CA GLU A 161 -3.16 -18.35 -14.78
C GLU A 161 -4.15 -19.53 -14.81
N LYS A 162 -5.45 -19.29 -14.64
CA LYS A 162 -6.48 -20.36 -14.71
C LYS A 162 -7.47 -20.26 -15.88
N VAL A 163 -7.21 -19.46 -16.89
CA VAL A 163 -8.11 -19.39 -18.09
C VAL A 163 -7.45 -19.88 -19.38
N ASN A 164 -6.24 -20.45 -19.35
CA ASN A 164 -5.56 -20.85 -20.58
C ASN A 164 -5.09 -22.30 -20.60
N GLN A 165 -5.92 -23.23 -20.09
CA GLN A 165 -5.74 -24.68 -20.34
C GLN A 165 -7.08 -25.40 -20.48
N GLN A 166 -7.89 -24.98 -21.44
CA GLN A 166 -8.96 -25.82 -21.97
C GLN A 166 -9.35 -25.35 -23.36
N GLU A 167 -8.47 -25.61 -24.31
CA GLU A 167 -8.83 -25.73 -25.73
C GLU A 167 -7.64 -26.29 -26.50
N THR A 168 -7.50 -27.58 -26.52
CA THR A 168 -6.95 -28.36 -27.64
C THR A 168 -7.18 -29.83 -27.38
N LYS A 169 -8.33 -30.34 -27.78
CA LYS A 169 -8.44 -31.73 -28.21
C LYS A 169 -9.54 -31.80 -29.27
N SER A 170 -9.13 -31.68 -30.51
CA SER A 170 -9.87 -32.21 -31.65
C SER A 170 -9.90 -33.72 -31.61
N PRO A 171 -11.01 -34.36 -31.93
CA PRO A 171 -10.98 -35.72 -32.46
C PRO A 171 -11.07 -35.68 -33.96
N LYS A 172 -10.17 -36.41 -34.60
CA LYS A 172 -10.13 -36.82 -35.98
C LYS A 172 -11.30 -37.74 -36.34
N GLU A 173 -11.80 -37.53 -37.58
CA GLU A 173 -12.26 -38.50 -38.59
C GLU A 173 -13.09 -39.74 -38.17
N ALA A 174 -14.31 -39.78 -38.72
CA ALA A 174 -14.78 -40.98 -39.36
C ALA A 174 -15.74 -40.59 -40.52
N LYS A 175 -15.26 -40.94 -41.70
CA LYS A 175 -15.93 -40.98 -43.00
C LYS A 175 -17.00 -42.06 -43.05
N LYS A 176 -18.16 -41.74 -43.67
CA LYS A 176 -18.90 -42.63 -44.64
C LYS A 176 -20.18 -41.87 -45.04
N GLU A 177 -20.22 -41.43 -46.26
CA GLU A 177 -20.85 -41.99 -47.46
C GLU A 177 -22.31 -42.53 -47.23
N SER A 178 -23.25 -41.91 -47.87
CA SER A 178 -24.09 -42.41 -48.98
C SER A 178 -25.31 -41.50 -49.14
N THR A 179 -25.42 -40.84 -50.25
CA THR A 179 -26.25 -41.19 -51.41
C THR A 179 -27.73 -40.83 -51.28
N SER A 180 -28.12 -39.96 -52.23
CA SER A 180 -29.26 -39.99 -53.10
C SER A 180 -30.59 -39.31 -52.77
N GLN A 181 -30.86 -38.47 -53.71
CA GLN A 181 -32.15 -38.24 -54.40
C GLN A 181 -33.13 -37.28 -53.75
N GLU A 182 -33.32 -36.13 -54.35
CA GLU A 182 -34.13 -35.80 -55.54
C GLU A 182 -35.60 -35.51 -55.29
N LYS A 183 -35.96 -34.41 -55.83
CA LYS A 183 -37.29 -33.89 -56.33
C LYS A 183 -37.81 -32.73 -55.46
N ALA A 184 -37.73 -31.53 -55.93
CA ALA A 184 -38.43 -30.82 -57.03
C ALA A 184 -39.92 -30.60 -56.74
N VAL A 185 -40.32 -29.42 -57.12
CA VAL A 185 -41.71 -28.95 -57.45
C VAL A 185 -42.35 -28.14 -56.31
N ASP A 186 -42.39 -26.88 -56.44
CA ASP A 186 -43.14 -25.95 -57.29
C ASP A 186 -44.33 -25.28 -56.59
N LYS A 187 -44.41 -23.97 -56.80
CA LYS A 187 -45.62 -23.12 -56.86
C LYS A 187 -46.39 -22.80 -55.57
N LYS A 188 -46.56 -21.60 -55.31
CA LYS A 188 -47.31 -20.47 -55.80
C LYS A 188 -48.10 -19.81 -54.71
N GLN A 189 -48.00 -18.51 -54.68
CA GLN A 189 -49.04 -17.53 -54.41
C GLN A 189 -49.90 -17.59 -53.11
N GLY A 190 -49.91 -16.43 -52.52
CA GLY A 190 -50.87 -15.88 -51.62
C GLY A 190 -50.26 -14.65 -50.92
#